data_821109a7e9edf541566ebb4cc05eea7c
#
_entry.id   821109a7e9edf541566ebb4cc05eea7c
#
_cell.length_a   1.000
_cell.length_b   1.000
_cell.length_c   1.000
_cell.angle_alpha   90.00
_cell.angle_beta   90.00
_cell.angle_gamma   90.00
#
_symmetry.space_group_name_H-M   'P 1'
#
loop_
_entity.id
_entity.type
_entity.pdbx_description
1 polymer ?
#
loop_
_entity_poly.entity_id
_entity_poly.type
_entity_poly.pdbx_seq_one_letter_code
_entity_poly.pdbx_strand_id
1 'polypeptide(L)'
;YEIYQCDWSSDVCSSDLILYFMQGGLSLPDEAYYRDDQYQPIRTALIEHISKMAQIAGLEISGTSVLELETKIAGFHFDQVKDRDAMLTYNKLSRAEFEALCGGFDISTYITASQVDPKFFNEVIVREPQFFEGLGTLFSNFDLSAWKNWALWHLLSGAAGYLTEDLVNQNFAFYGTTLSGTPKIRERWKRAISLVEGSIGEEVGKEYVKRHFPPTSKAQVQQLVSNLIAAYRQSINELTWMSPDTKTKALTKLSKFTPKIGYPDKWRDYSKLQLTETDLMANIKAIAKFSRDYELNKLAGPVDRDEWHMTPQTVNAYYNPGLNEIVFPAAILQAPFFDPDADDASNYGGIGAVIGHENGHGFDDQDRKSTRLNSSHTD
;
A
#
# COMPACT_ATOMS: atom_id res chain seq x y z
N TYR A 1 -9.64 -3.80 2.56
CA TYR A 1 -9.25 -4.77 1.53
C TYR A 1 -8.43 -4.05 0.47
N GLU A 2 -7.41 -4.74 -0.04
CA GLU A 2 -6.64 -4.29 -1.18
C GLU A 2 -6.97 -5.17 -2.39
N ILE A 3 -6.86 -4.60 -3.57
CA ILE A 3 -7.11 -5.29 -4.83
C ILE A 3 -5.76 -5.50 -5.51
N TYR A 4 -5.33 -6.75 -5.61
CA TYR A 4 -4.09 -7.13 -6.26
C TYR A 4 -4.31 -8.07 -7.44
N GLN A 5 -3.39 -8.02 -8.38
CA GLN A 5 -3.36 -8.93 -9.52
C GLN A 5 -2.68 -10.24 -9.14
N CYS A 6 -3.30 -11.36 -9.47
CA CYS A 6 -2.75 -12.70 -9.29
C CYS A 6 -2.16 -13.28 -10.55
N ASP A 7 -1.09 -14.01 -10.32
CA ASP A 7 -0.49 -15.08 -11.11
C ASP A 7 0.42 -14.73 -12.29
N TRP A 8 1.68 -15.20 -12.14
CA TRP A 8 2.80 -15.06 -13.07
C TRP A 8 3.03 -16.29 -13.94
N SER A 9 2.13 -17.30 -13.92
CA SER A 9 2.28 -18.46 -14.78
C SER A 9 2.00 -18.12 -16.23
N SER A 10 3.05 -18.11 -17.02
CA SER A 10 3.11 -18.29 -18.49
C SER A 10 1.89 -17.82 -19.30
N ASP A 11 2.10 -16.83 -20.15
CA ASP A 11 1.35 -16.54 -21.38
C ASP A 11 -0.07 -15.96 -21.27
N VAL A 12 -0.71 -16.00 -20.12
CA VAL A 12 -1.97 -15.30 -19.87
C VAL A 12 -1.84 -14.62 -18.52
N CYS A 13 -1.50 -13.33 -18.49
CA CYS A 13 -1.93 -12.51 -17.36
C CYS A 13 -3.44 -12.71 -17.29
N SER A 14 -3.92 -13.47 -16.28
CA SER A 14 -5.34 -13.54 -16.08
C SER A 14 -5.82 -12.12 -15.91
N SER A 15 -6.81 -11.74 -16.67
CA SER A 15 -7.41 -10.40 -16.63
C SER A 15 -8.22 -10.18 -15.36
N ASP A 16 -8.10 -11.08 -14.38
CA ASP A 16 -9.00 -11.14 -13.25
C ASP A 16 -8.34 -10.59 -12.00
N LEU A 17 -8.89 -9.49 -11.52
CA LEU A 17 -8.58 -8.93 -10.21
C LEU A 17 -9.38 -9.69 -9.15
N ILE A 18 -8.77 -9.90 -7.96
CA ILE A 18 -9.38 -10.62 -6.85
C ILE A 18 -9.29 -9.80 -5.57
N LEU A 19 -10.25 -9.97 -4.67
CA LEU A 19 -10.24 -9.33 -3.35
C LEU A 19 -9.25 -10.03 -2.42
N TYR A 20 -8.41 -9.24 -1.77
CA TYR A 20 -7.55 -9.67 -0.69
C TYR A 20 -8.11 -9.26 0.67
N PHE A 21 -8.05 -10.17 1.62
CA PHE A 21 -8.37 -9.94 3.01
C PHE A 21 -7.10 -10.04 3.85
N MET A 22 -6.85 -9.02 4.66
CA MET A 22 -5.60 -8.85 5.42
C MET A 22 -5.90 -8.59 6.88
N GLN A 23 -4.95 -8.94 7.75
CA GLN A 23 -4.97 -8.55 9.15
C GLN A 23 -4.97 -7.04 9.33
N GLY A 24 -5.53 -6.55 10.44
CA GLY A 24 -5.61 -5.12 10.76
C GLY A 24 -6.31 -4.83 12.07
N GLY A 25 -6.74 -3.58 12.27
CA GLY A 25 -7.53 -3.18 13.43
C GLY A 25 -6.72 -2.79 14.67
N LEU A 26 -5.43 -2.47 14.51
CA LEU A 26 -4.54 -2.03 15.57
C LEU A 26 -4.26 -0.53 15.49
N SER A 27 -4.08 0.11 16.65
CA SER A 27 -3.65 1.51 16.77
C SER A 27 -2.13 1.67 16.74
N LEU A 28 -1.38 0.64 17.13
CA LEU A 28 0.07 0.62 17.13
C LEU A 28 0.60 -0.12 15.89
N PRO A 29 1.88 0.09 15.50
CA PRO A 29 2.40 -0.34 14.20
C PRO A 29 2.32 -1.83 13.88
N ASP A 30 2.50 -2.69 14.88
CA ASP A 30 2.42 -4.14 14.71
C ASP A 30 2.07 -4.87 16.03
N GLU A 31 1.93 -6.18 15.97
CA GLU A 31 1.53 -7.04 17.09
C GLU A 31 2.53 -7.05 18.25
N ALA A 32 3.83 -6.86 17.97
CA ALA A 32 4.87 -6.88 19.00
C ALA A 32 4.69 -5.74 20.01
N TYR A 33 4.13 -4.61 19.59
CA TYR A 33 3.81 -3.49 20.48
C TYR A 33 2.80 -3.87 21.57
N TYR A 34 1.95 -4.86 21.33
CA TYR A 34 0.95 -5.34 22.29
C TYR A 34 1.48 -6.44 23.20
N ARG A 35 2.51 -7.17 22.76
CA ARG A 35 3.05 -8.34 23.44
C ARG A 35 4.30 -8.04 24.27
N ASP A 36 5.28 -7.35 23.66
CA ASP A 36 6.63 -7.23 24.23
C ASP A 36 6.69 -6.19 25.36
N ASP A 37 7.39 -6.54 26.45
CA ASP A 37 7.48 -5.69 27.65
C ASP A 37 8.16 -4.35 27.40
N GLN A 38 9.10 -4.27 26.45
CA GLN A 38 9.77 -3.02 26.06
C GLN A 38 8.78 -1.94 25.60
N TYR A 39 7.61 -2.30 25.09
CA TYR A 39 6.59 -1.38 24.61
C TYR A 39 5.52 -1.03 25.64
N GLN A 40 5.66 -1.51 26.89
CA GLN A 40 4.72 -1.16 27.97
C GLN A 40 4.52 0.37 28.15
N PRO A 41 5.58 1.22 28.08
CA PRO A 41 5.40 2.67 28.15
C PRO A 41 4.55 3.23 27.00
N ILE A 42 4.68 2.66 25.79
CA ILE A 42 3.90 3.07 24.61
C ILE A 42 2.42 2.68 24.79
N ARG A 43 2.12 1.47 25.31
CA ARG A 43 0.75 1.06 25.63
C ARG A 43 0.09 1.99 26.66
N THR A 44 0.84 2.36 27.70
CA THR A 44 0.34 3.34 28.71
C THR A 44 0.05 4.69 28.07
N ALA A 45 0.98 5.19 27.24
CA ALA A 45 0.80 6.46 26.53
C ALA A 45 -0.38 6.40 25.53
N LEU A 46 -0.67 5.24 24.91
CA LEU A 46 -1.82 5.06 24.04
C LEU A 46 -3.14 5.24 24.81
N ILE A 47 -3.27 4.61 25.99
CA ILE A 47 -4.47 4.78 26.85
C ILE A 47 -4.70 6.25 27.18
N GLU A 48 -3.65 6.96 27.60
CA GLU A 48 -3.72 8.38 27.90
C GLU A 48 -4.09 9.22 26.67
N HIS A 49 -3.51 8.89 25.51
CA HIS A 49 -3.81 9.54 24.25
C HIS A 49 -5.29 9.38 23.88
N ILE A 50 -5.83 8.16 23.90
CA ILE A 50 -7.23 7.88 23.61
C ILE A 50 -8.14 8.68 24.55
N SER A 51 -7.82 8.70 25.85
CA SER A 51 -8.60 9.42 26.84
C SER A 51 -8.60 10.94 26.59
N LYS A 52 -7.46 11.53 26.25
CA LYS A 52 -7.34 12.95 25.91
C LYS A 52 -8.09 13.29 24.62
N MET A 53 -7.95 12.47 23.58
CA MET A 53 -8.68 12.67 22.32
C MET A 53 -10.18 12.61 22.53
N ALA A 54 -10.67 11.62 23.30
CA ALA A 54 -12.08 11.48 23.64
C ALA A 54 -12.60 12.70 24.41
N GLN A 55 -11.85 13.18 25.40
CA GLN A 55 -12.18 14.38 26.16
C GLN A 55 -12.30 15.62 25.26
N ILE A 56 -11.34 15.87 24.38
CA ILE A 56 -11.37 17.02 23.44
C ILE A 56 -12.57 16.90 22.50
N ALA A 57 -12.89 15.70 22.06
CA ALA A 57 -14.01 15.45 21.14
C ALA A 57 -15.39 15.42 21.84
N GLY A 58 -15.44 15.44 23.17
CA GLY A 58 -16.69 15.30 23.94
C GLY A 58 -17.32 13.92 23.80
N LEU A 59 -16.51 12.88 23.65
CA LEU A 59 -16.92 11.48 23.49
C LEU A 59 -16.54 10.66 24.72
N GLU A 60 -17.33 9.61 24.99
CA GLU A 60 -17.01 8.61 25.99
C GLU A 60 -16.35 7.39 25.34
N ILE A 61 -15.01 7.32 25.42
CA ILE A 61 -14.21 6.21 24.87
C ILE A 61 -13.25 5.73 25.97
N SER A 62 -13.30 4.45 26.31
CA SER A 62 -12.37 3.84 27.25
C SER A 62 -11.09 3.39 26.53
N GLY A 63 -9.97 4.09 26.77
CA GLY A 63 -8.68 3.71 26.22
C GLY A 63 -8.20 2.32 26.68
N THR A 64 -8.51 1.94 27.92
CA THR A 64 -8.23 0.59 28.44
C THR A 64 -9.00 -0.47 27.68
N SER A 65 -10.31 -0.25 27.44
CA SER A 65 -11.14 -1.20 26.69
C SER A 65 -10.66 -1.36 25.23
N VAL A 66 -10.23 -0.27 24.60
CA VAL A 66 -9.63 -0.32 23.25
C VAL A 66 -8.34 -1.13 23.27
N LEU A 67 -7.40 -0.85 24.17
CA LEU A 67 -6.13 -1.58 24.26
C LEU A 67 -6.34 -3.06 24.55
N GLU A 68 -7.27 -3.43 25.43
CA GLU A 68 -7.59 -4.84 25.76
C GLU A 68 -8.14 -5.59 24.55
N LEU A 69 -9.02 -4.96 23.76
CA LEU A 69 -9.55 -5.58 22.53
C LEU A 69 -8.46 -5.70 21.47
N GLU A 70 -7.67 -4.64 21.23
CA GLU A 70 -6.59 -4.66 20.27
C GLU A 70 -5.47 -5.65 20.66
N THR A 71 -5.22 -5.87 21.95
CA THR A 71 -4.30 -6.90 22.42
C THR A 71 -4.77 -8.31 22.03
N LYS A 72 -6.08 -8.58 22.13
CA LYS A 72 -6.63 -9.85 21.64
C LYS A 72 -6.55 -9.99 20.13
N ILE A 73 -6.85 -8.92 19.39
CA ILE A 73 -6.72 -8.86 17.92
C ILE A 73 -5.27 -9.10 17.50
N ALA A 74 -4.31 -8.39 18.13
CA ALA A 74 -2.88 -8.54 17.87
C ALA A 74 -2.37 -9.97 18.11
N GLY A 75 -2.95 -10.70 19.07
CA GLY A 75 -2.62 -12.10 19.32
C GLY A 75 -2.89 -13.05 18.15
N PHE A 76 -3.67 -12.63 17.17
CA PHE A 76 -3.97 -13.40 15.96
C PHE A 76 -3.17 -12.92 14.74
N HIS A 77 -2.44 -11.80 14.84
CA HIS A 77 -1.64 -11.30 13.73
C HIS A 77 -0.44 -12.22 13.45
N PHE A 78 -0.06 -12.29 12.19
CA PHE A 78 1.28 -12.73 11.82
C PHE A 78 2.29 -11.64 12.25
N ASP A 79 3.46 -12.08 12.68
CA ASP A 79 4.61 -11.20 12.81
C ASP A 79 5.11 -10.75 11.42
N GLN A 80 5.92 -9.67 11.40
CA GLN A 80 6.44 -9.08 10.16
C GLN A 80 7.21 -10.08 9.27
N VAL A 81 7.83 -11.12 9.85
CA VAL A 81 8.60 -12.12 9.08
C VAL A 81 7.65 -13.07 8.36
N LYS A 82 6.63 -13.57 9.05
CA LYS A 82 5.61 -14.43 8.46
C LYS A 82 4.78 -13.69 7.40
N ASP A 83 4.43 -12.42 7.68
CA ASP A 83 3.63 -11.60 6.77
C ASP A 83 4.35 -11.33 5.43
N ARG A 84 5.68 -11.39 5.41
CA ARG A 84 6.49 -11.30 4.19
C ARG A 84 6.60 -12.61 3.41
N ASP A 85 6.18 -13.74 3.96
CA ASP A 85 6.27 -15.03 3.25
C ASP A 85 5.06 -15.22 2.33
N ALA A 86 5.27 -15.06 1.02
CA ALA A 86 4.24 -15.23 0.00
C ALA A 86 3.59 -16.63 0.00
N MET A 87 4.29 -17.66 0.50
CA MET A 87 3.71 -19.01 0.62
C MET A 87 2.72 -19.12 1.77
N LEU A 88 2.89 -18.31 2.81
CA LEU A 88 1.98 -18.26 3.95
C LEU A 88 0.81 -17.30 3.70
N THR A 89 1.02 -16.25 2.90
CA THR A 89 0.07 -15.16 2.71
C THR A 89 -0.75 -15.25 1.42
N TYR A 90 -0.59 -16.31 0.64
CA TYR A 90 -1.41 -16.57 -0.54
C TYR A 90 -2.35 -17.76 -0.31
N ASN A 91 -3.51 -17.50 0.27
CA ASN A 91 -4.51 -18.54 0.54
C ASN A 91 -5.79 -18.21 -0.23
N LYS A 92 -5.94 -18.80 -1.43
CA LYS A 92 -7.14 -18.63 -2.25
C LYS A 92 -8.25 -19.51 -1.69
N LEU A 93 -9.36 -18.91 -1.30
CA LEU A 93 -10.51 -19.55 -0.70
C LEU A 93 -11.77 -19.25 -1.52
N SER A 94 -12.64 -20.25 -1.63
CA SER A 94 -14.03 -20.01 -2.02
C SER A 94 -14.79 -19.25 -0.93
N ARG A 95 -15.90 -18.63 -1.28
CA ARG A 95 -16.77 -17.94 -0.33
C ARG A 95 -17.16 -18.85 0.86
N ALA A 96 -17.52 -20.09 0.60
CA ALA A 96 -17.94 -21.03 1.66
C ALA A 96 -16.78 -21.35 2.61
N GLU A 97 -15.56 -21.53 2.10
CA GLU A 97 -14.36 -21.75 2.92
C GLU A 97 -14.03 -20.51 3.76
N PHE A 98 -14.16 -19.31 3.19
CA PHE A 98 -13.94 -18.06 3.91
C PHE A 98 -14.99 -17.84 5.01
N GLU A 99 -16.28 -18.09 4.74
CA GLU A 99 -17.34 -18.05 5.73
C GLU A 99 -17.09 -19.05 6.87
N ALA A 100 -16.67 -20.27 6.55
CA ALA A 100 -16.32 -21.29 7.55
C ALA A 100 -15.10 -20.88 8.39
N LEU A 101 -14.08 -20.29 7.78
CA LEU A 101 -12.88 -19.78 8.47
C LEU A 101 -13.23 -18.68 9.46
N CYS A 102 -14.11 -17.76 9.09
CA CYS A 102 -14.49 -16.62 9.94
C CYS A 102 -15.42 -16.99 11.10
N GLY A 103 -15.97 -18.20 11.13
CA GLY A 103 -16.74 -18.74 12.24
C GLY A 103 -17.90 -17.85 12.71
N GLY A 104 -17.72 -17.17 13.85
CA GLY A 104 -18.75 -16.32 14.44
C GLY A 104 -18.97 -14.97 13.77
N PHE A 105 -18.17 -14.60 12.75
CA PHE A 105 -18.35 -13.37 12.01
C PHE A 105 -19.25 -13.58 10.80
N ASP A 106 -20.33 -12.80 10.71
CA ASP A 106 -21.29 -12.91 9.61
C ASP A 106 -20.77 -12.20 8.33
N ILE A 107 -20.08 -12.96 7.49
CA ILE A 107 -19.57 -12.50 6.19
C ILE A 107 -20.70 -12.01 5.27
N SER A 108 -21.90 -12.61 5.32
CA SER A 108 -23.02 -12.19 4.48
C SER A 108 -23.50 -10.78 4.82
N THR A 109 -23.58 -10.45 6.12
CA THR A 109 -23.86 -9.08 6.58
C THR A 109 -22.72 -8.13 6.17
N TYR A 110 -21.47 -8.54 6.29
CA TYR A 110 -20.33 -7.73 5.84
C TYR A 110 -20.39 -7.43 4.33
N ILE A 111 -20.63 -8.43 3.48
CA ILE A 111 -20.77 -8.27 2.03
C ILE A 111 -21.88 -7.27 1.71
N THR A 112 -23.04 -7.41 2.36
CA THR A 112 -24.18 -6.50 2.18
C THR A 112 -23.82 -5.05 2.57
N ALA A 113 -23.18 -4.88 3.74
CA ALA A 113 -22.77 -3.58 4.24
C ALA A 113 -21.65 -2.94 3.39
N SER A 114 -20.80 -3.74 2.77
CA SER A 114 -19.72 -3.27 1.90
C SER A 114 -20.23 -2.62 0.61
N GLN A 115 -21.45 -2.92 0.18
CA GLN A 115 -22.03 -2.47 -1.11
C GLN A 115 -21.18 -2.91 -2.32
N VAL A 116 -20.40 -3.94 -2.20
CA VAL A 116 -19.64 -4.58 -3.29
C VAL A 116 -20.51 -5.68 -3.88
N ASP A 117 -20.44 -5.85 -5.22
CA ASP A 117 -21.17 -6.93 -5.90
C ASP A 117 -20.77 -8.30 -5.28
N PRO A 118 -21.73 -9.06 -4.74
CA PRO A 118 -21.46 -10.33 -4.07
C PRO A 118 -20.66 -11.34 -4.89
N LYS A 119 -20.70 -11.26 -6.23
CA LYS A 119 -19.93 -12.16 -7.10
C LYS A 119 -18.41 -12.06 -6.90
N PHE A 120 -17.89 -10.88 -6.49
CA PHE A 120 -16.46 -10.69 -6.25
C PHE A 120 -15.97 -11.38 -4.97
N PHE A 121 -16.90 -11.89 -4.15
CA PHE A 121 -16.58 -12.70 -2.98
C PHE A 121 -16.66 -14.21 -3.25
N ASN A 122 -16.97 -14.63 -4.48
CA ASN A 122 -17.01 -16.06 -4.82
C ASN A 122 -15.66 -16.75 -4.61
N GLU A 123 -14.59 -16.04 -4.88
CA GLU A 123 -13.21 -16.42 -4.57
C GLU A 123 -12.49 -15.20 -3.99
N VAL A 124 -11.70 -15.40 -2.95
CA VAL A 124 -10.92 -14.36 -2.28
C VAL A 124 -9.54 -14.89 -1.92
N ILE A 125 -8.57 -14.01 -1.75
CA ILE A 125 -7.29 -14.35 -1.13
C ILE A 125 -7.31 -13.88 0.32
N VAL A 126 -7.04 -14.80 1.24
CA VAL A 126 -6.89 -14.49 2.67
C VAL A 126 -5.40 -14.56 3.01
N ARG A 127 -4.80 -13.43 3.37
CA ARG A 127 -3.37 -13.38 3.64
C ARG A 127 -3.01 -14.09 4.94
N GLU A 128 -3.75 -13.81 6.01
CA GLU A 128 -3.50 -14.34 7.35
C GLU A 128 -4.73 -15.13 7.85
N PRO A 129 -4.90 -16.42 7.47
CA PRO A 129 -6.07 -17.21 7.86
C PRO A 129 -6.27 -17.28 9.38
N GLN A 130 -5.18 -17.39 10.15
CA GLN A 130 -5.18 -17.39 11.61
C GLN A 130 -5.87 -16.14 12.20
N PHE A 131 -5.68 -14.97 11.56
CA PHE A 131 -6.31 -13.72 11.99
C PHE A 131 -7.84 -13.80 11.86
N PHE A 132 -8.35 -14.30 10.74
CA PHE A 132 -9.80 -14.38 10.49
C PHE A 132 -10.48 -15.43 11.36
N GLU A 133 -9.82 -16.56 11.63
CA GLU A 133 -10.28 -17.57 12.58
C GLU A 133 -10.36 -17.00 14.01
N GLY A 134 -9.32 -16.28 14.43
CA GLY A 134 -9.28 -15.60 15.73
C GLY A 134 -10.34 -14.52 15.86
N LEU A 135 -10.53 -13.72 14.80
CA LEU A 135 -11.57 -12.69 14.74
C LEU A 135 -12.98 -13.33 14.90
N GLY A 136 -13.26 -14.44 14.21
CA GLY A 136 -14.49 -15.19 14.37
C GLY A 136 -14.73 -15.66 15.81
N THR A 137 -13.66 -16.10 16.48
CA THR A 137 -13.71 -16.47 17.90
C THR A 137 -14.04 -15.26 18.80
N LEU A 138 -13.48 -14.09 18.54
CA LEU A 138 -13.83 -12.86 19.27
C LEU A 138 -15.28 -12.46 19.05
N PHE A 139 -15.80 -12.59 17.84
CA PHE A 139 -17.22 -12.31 17.55
C PHE A 139 -18.18 -13.31 18.19
N SER A 140 -17.78 -14.56 18.39
CA SER A 140 -18.58 -15.54 19.13
C SER A 140 -18.76 -15.18 20.60
N ASN A 141 -17.80 -14.41 21.17
CA ASN A 141 -17.82 -13.90 22.54
C ASN A 141 -17.98 -12.36 22.54
N PHE A 142 -18.91 -11.87 21.78
CA PHE A 142 -19.05 -10.47 21.44
C PHE A 142 -19.37 -9.58 22.65
N ASP A 143 -18.47 -8.63 22.96
CA ASP A 143 -18.69 -7.52 23.88
C ASP A 143 -19.00 -6.24 23.09
N LEU A 144 -20.26 -5.92 22.97
CA LEU A 144 -20.73 -4.73 22.23
C LEU A 144 -20.08 -3.44 22.74
N SER A 145 -19.82 -3.31 24.04
CA SER A 145 -19.22 -2.10 24.61
C SER A 145 -17.77 -1.94 24.16
N ALA A 146 -16.98 -3.02 24.19
CA ALA A 146 -15.61 -3.02 23.72
C ALA A 146 -15.52 -2.67 22.22
N TRP A 147 -16.35 -3.29 21.38
CA TRP A 147 -16.40 -3.02 19.95
C TRP A 147 -16.87 -1.58 19.62
N LYS A 148 -17.81 -1.02 20.39
CA LYS A 148 -18.20 0.39 20.25
C LYS A 148 -17.05 1.34 20.60
N ASN A 149 -16.35 1.12 21.71
CA ASN A 149 -15.17 1.91 22.06
C ASN A 149 -14.10 1.87 20.96
N TRP A 150 -13.79 0.68 20.46
CA TRP A 150 -12.85 0.47 19.38
C TRP A 150 -13.27 1.19 18.09
N ALA A 151 -14.52 1.04 17.66
CA ALA A 151 -15.01 1.66 16.43
C ALA A 151 -15.02 3.21 16.53
N LEU A 152 -15.48 3.76 17.66
CA LEU A 152 -15.47 5.20 17.90
C LEU A 152 -14.05 5.75 17.94
N TRP A 153 -13.14 5.00 18.58
CA TRP A 153 -11.73 5.39 18.61
C TRP A 153 -11.11 5.43 17.21
N HIS A 154 -11.24 4.37 16.43
CA HIS A 154 -10.67 4.32 15.07
C HIS A 154 -11.29 5.39 14.16
N LEU A 155 -12.59 5.68 14.30
CA LEU A 155 -13.23 6.77 13.57
C LEU A 155 -12.66 8.13 13.95
N LEU A 156 -12.51 8.42 15.26
CA LEU A 156 -11.94 9.66 15.75
C LEU A 156 -10.48 9.82 15.33
N SER A 157 -9.66 8.79 15.53
CA SER A 157 -8.24 8.78 15.18
C SER A 157 -8.03 8.98 13.68
N GLY A 158 -8.79 8.26 12.84
CA GLY A 158 -8.70 8.40 11.38
C GLY A 158 -9.12 9.79 10.86
N ALA A 159 -10.03 10.46 11.56
CA ALA A 159 -10.46 11.81 11.20
C ALA A 159 -9.60 12.93 11.84
N ALA A 160 -8.78 12.63 12.83
CA ALA A 160 -8.11 13.61 13.70
C ALA A 160 -7.33 14.69 12.94
N GLY A 161 -6.68 14.33 11.83
CA GLY A 161 -5.90 15.25 10.99
C GLY A 161 -6.71 16.36 10.32
N TYR A 162 -8.03 16.22 10.26
CA TYR A 162 -8.97 17.10 9.57
C TYR A 162 -9.94 17.84 10.50
N LEU A 163 -9.85 17.56 11.80
CA LEU A 163 -10.70 18.16 12.84
C LEU A 163 -10.08 19.43 13.44
N THR A 164 -10.42 19.74 14.70
CA THR A 164 -9.93 20.93 15.39
C THR A 164 -8.43 20.88 15.63
N GLU A 165 -7.81 22.06 15.83
CA GLU A 165 -6.37 22.17 16.08
C GLU A 165 -5.95 21.37 17.32
N ASP A 166 -6.77 21.35 18.37
CA ASP A 166 -6.48 20.58 19.59
C ASP A 166 -6.42 19.07 19.32
N LEU A 167 -7.33 18.53 18.49
CA LEU A 167 -7.31 17.13 18.08
C LEU A 167 -6.10 16.82 17.20
N VAL A 168 -5.79 17.70 16.25
CA VAL A 168 -4.59 17.57 15.40
C VAL A 168 -3.31 17.54 16.23
N ASN A 169 -3.18 18.46 17.20
CA ASN A 169 -2.00 18.56 18.05
C ASN A 169 -1.88 17.36 19.01
N GLN A 170 -2.99 16.93 19.60
CA GLN A 170 -2.99 15.75 20.49
C GLN A 170 -2.67 14.46 19.71
N ASN A 171 -3.19 14.33 18.49
CA ASN A 171 -2.87 13.21 17.63
C ASN A 171 -1.38 13.19 17.24
N PHE A 172 -0.82 14.34 16.91
CA PHE A 172 0.62 14.47 16.63
C PHE A 172 1.49 14.22 17.87
N ALA A 173 1.06 14.67 19.05
CA ALA A 173 1.81 14.43 20.28
C ALA A 173 2.04 12.93 20.56
N PHE A 174 1.10 12.07 20.19
CA PHE A 174 1.27 10.63 20.33
C PHE A 174 1.98 10.01 19.11
N TYR A 175 1.36 10.03 17.94
CA TYR A 175 1.89 9.34 16.76
C TYR A 175 3.16 9.98 16.19
N GLY A 176 3.25 11.30 16.23
CA GLY A 176 4.44 12.02 15.79
C GLY A 176 5.56 12.02 16.82
N THR A 177 5.28 12.52 18.01
CA THR A 177 6.34 12.74 19.01
C THR A 177 6.65 11.47 19.81
N THR A 178 5.64 10.87 20.45
CA THR A 178 5.87 9.73 21.35
C THR A 178 6.26 8.47 20.58
N LEU A 179 5.56 8.16 19.50
CA LEU A 179 5.78 6.91 18.75
C LEU A 179 6.91 7.02 17.73
N SER A 180 6.99 8.13 16.98
CA SER A 180 7.95 8.28 15.87
C SER A 180 9.13 9.20 16.18
N GLY A 181 9.19 9.82 17.37
CA GLY A 181 10.29 10.72 17.76
C GLY A 181 10.35 12.04 16.99
N THR A 182 9.31 12.39 16.25
CA THR A 182 9.26 13.62 15.45
C THR A 182 9.01 14.83 16.37
N PRO A 183 9.93 15.82 16.44
CA PRO A 183 9.83 16.88 17.44
C PRO A 183 8.80 17.95 17.14
N LYS A 184 8.40 18.13 15.86
CA LYS A 184 7.53 19.23 15.43
C LYS A 184 6.61 18.81 14.30
N ILE A 185 5.33 19.15 14.42
CA ILE A 185 4.35 18.96 13.35
C ILE A 185 4.71 19.78 12.11
N ARG A 186 4.50 19.21 10.92
CA ARG A 186 4.68 19.93 9.67
C ARG A 186 3.75 21.14 9.59
N GLU A 187 4.22 22.20 8.97
CA GLU A 187 3.45 23.43 8.75
C GLU A 187 2.13 23.14 8.05
N ARG A 188 1.08 23.89 8.41
CA ARG A 188 -0.29 23.64 7.93
C ARG A 188 -0.39 23.61 6.38
N TRP A 189 0.31 24.51 5.69
CA TRP A 189 0.28 24.55 4.23
C TRP A 189 0.90 23.27 3.61
N LYS A 190 1.95 22.71 4.21
CA LYS A 190 2.55 21.44 3.76
C LYS A 190 1.60 20.26 3.96
N ARG A 191 0.83 20.25 5.07
CA ARG A 191 -0.20 19.24 5.33
C ARG A 191 -1.37 19.37 4.34
N ALA A 192 -1.76 20.62 4.00
CA ALA A 192 -2.78 20.88 2.99
C ALA A 192 -2.36 20.39 1.61
N ILE A 193 -1.10 20.64 1.20
CA ILE A 193 -0.55 20.08 -0.05
C ILE A 193 -0.60 18.54 -0.02
N SER A 194 -0.18 17.90 1.09
CA SER A 194 -0.24 16.45 1.19
C SER A 194 -1.68 15.90 1.07
N LEU A 195 -2.68 16.63 1.58
CA LEU A 195 -4.08 16.27 1.39
C LEU A 195 -4.50 16.36 -0.08
N VAL A 196 -4.13 17.43 -0.78
CA VAL A 196 -4.42 17.60 -2.22
C VAL A 196 -3.73 16.50 -3.03
N GLU A 197 -2.46 16.21 -2.74
CA GLU A 197 -1.70 15.11 -3.35
C GLU A 197 -2.39 13.76 -3.18
N GLY A 198 -2.81 13.42 -1.97
CA GLY A 198 -3.50 12.16 -1.68
C GLY A 198 -4.92 12.09 -2.25
N SER A 199 -5.49 13.21 -2.71
CA SER A 199 -6.86 13.28 -3.18
C SER A 199 -6.99 13.36 -4.70
N ILE A 200 -6.31 14.33 -5.30
CA ILE A 200 -6.36 14.65 -6.75
C ILE A 200 -4.95 14.81 -7.32
N GLY A 201 -4.01 14.04 -6.82
CA GLY A 201 -2.58 14.19 -7.12
C GLY A 201 -2.24 14.11 -8.61
N GLU A 202 -2.96 13.33 -9.42
CA GLU A 202 -2.73 13.29 -10.86
C GLU A 202 -3.13 14.60 -11.57
N GLU A 203 -4.14 15.34 -11.09
CA GLU A 203 -4.45 16.66 -11.65
C GLU A 203 -3.32 17.67 -11.35
N VAL A 204 -2.74 17.60 -10.14
CA VAL A 204 -1.54 18.37 -9.81
C VAL A 204 -0.36 17.92 -10.68
N GLY A 205 -0.24 16.61 -10.92
CA GLY A 205 0.77 16.01 -11.77
C GLY A 205 0.77 16.52 -13.20
N LYS A 206 -0.40 16.74 -13.79
CA LYS A 206 -0.51 17.35 -15.14
C LYS A 206 0.16 18.72 -15.20
N GLU A 207 -0.10 19.58 -14.22
CA GLU A 207 0.50 20.92 -14.15
C GLU A 207 1.99 20.88 -13.82
N TYR A 208 2.41 19.93 -12.97
CA TYR A 208 3.81 19.71 -12.63
C TYR A 208 4.62 19.32 -13.86
N VAL A 209 4.19 18.31 -14.60
CA VAL A 209 4.87 17.80 -15.81
C VAL A 209 4.98 18.88 -16.86
N LYS A 210 3.90 19.62 -17.12
CA LYS A 210 3.90 20.72 -18.09
C LYS A 210 4.96 21.78 -17.81
N ARG A 211 5.28 22.03 -16.54
CA ARG A 211 6.22 23.06 -16.10
C ARG A 211 7.64 22.56 -15.94
N HIS A 212 7.82 21.29 -15.54
CA HIS A 212 9.09 20.82 -14.99
C HIS A 212 9.67 19.59 -15.70
N PHE A 213 8.95 18.94 -16.61
CA PHE A 213 9.43 17.72 -17.25
C PHE A 213 9.27 17.74 -18.78
N PRO A 214 10.26 18.27 -19.51
CA PRO A 214 10.20 18.34 -20.97
C PRO A 214 10.32 16.95 -21.62
N PRO A 215 9.74 16.75 -22.83
CA PRO A 215 9.81 15.46 -23.54
C PRO A 215 11.24 14.98 -23.83
N THR A 216 12.21 15.89 -23.96
CA THR A 216 13.62 15.55 -24.15
C THR A 216 14.22 14.78 -22.98
N SER A 217 13.88 15.14 -21.75
CA SER A 217 14.30 14.43 -20.55
C SER A 217 13.73 13.01 -20.51
N LYS A 218 12.47 12.82 -20.92
CA LYS A 218 11.86 11.48 -21.03
C LYS A 218 12.67 10.58 -21.98
N ALA A 219 13.05 11.07 -23.14
CA ALA A 219 13.82 10.30 -24.11
C ALA A 219 15.22 9.92 -23.62
N GLN A 220 15.93 10.84 -22.95
CA GLN A 220 17.25 10.57 -22.37
C GLN A 220 17.17 9.51 -21.26
N VAL A 221 16.19 9.60 -20.36
CA VAL A 221 15.98 8.59 -19.30
C VAL A 221 15.58 7.24 -19.89
N GLN A 222 14.76 7.20 -20.94
CA GLN A 222 14.46 5.94 -21.66
C GLN A 222 15.73 5.26 -22.17
N GLN A 223 16.70 6.02 -22.69
CA GLN A 223 17.97 5.46 -23.13
C GLN A 223 18.80 4.93 -21.95
N LEU A 224 18.86 5.68 -20.81
CA LEU A 224 19.52 5.23 -19.58
C LEU A 224 18.96 3.92 -19.09
N VAL A 225 17.62 3.81 -18.97
CA VAL A 225 16.94 2.57 -18.55
C VAL A 225 17.27 1.42 -19.48
N SER A 226 17.25 1.63 -20.79
CA SER A 226 17.58 0.59 -21.79
C SER A 226 19.01 0.09 -21.63
N ASN A 227 19.96 1.00 -21.40
CA ASN A 227 21.38 0.67 -21.20
C ASN A 227 21.58 -0.13 -19.90
N LEU A 228 20.88 0.25 -18.81
CA LEU A 228 20.96 -0.47 -17.54
C LEU A 228 20.33 -1.87 -17.62
N ILE A 229 19.21 -2.04 -18.32
CA ILE A 229 18.62 -3.37 -18.58
C ILE A 229 19.61 -4.23 -19.39
N ALA A 230 20.32 -3.65 -20.37
CA ALA A 230 21.36 -4.37 -21.12
C ALA A 230 22.54 -4.80 -20.21
N ALA A 231 22.98 -3.91 -19.31
CA ALA A 231 24.01 -4.24 -18.32
C ALA A 231 23.57 -5.35 -17.35
N TYR A 232 22.32 -5.32 -16.87
CA TYR A 232 21.74 -6.40 -16.07
C TYR A 232 21.74 -7.74 -16.81
N ARG A 233 21.39 -7.74 -18.10
CA ARG A 233 21.43 -8.92 -18.95
C ARG A 233 22.84 -9.51 -19.03
N GLN A 234 23.84 -8.68 -19.22
CA GLN A 234 25.24 -9.10 -19.23
C GLN A 234 25.64 -9.68 -17.88
N SER A 235 25.36 -8.96 -16.80
CA SER A 235 25.68 -9.39 -15.43
C SER A 235 25.07 -10.74 -15.10
N ILE A 236 23.78 -10.98 -15.39
CA ILE A 236 23.10 -12.26 -15.16
C ILE A 236 23.80 -13.40 -15.93
N ASN A 237 24.22 -13.18 -17.17
CA ASN A 237 24.93 -14.18 -17.95
C ASN A 237 26.29 -14.57 -17.33
N GLU A 238 26.98 -13.61 -16.71
CA GLU A 238 28.30 -13.78 -16.13
C GLU A 238 28.31 -14.39 -14.72
N LEU A 239 27.15 -14.41 -14.02
CA LEU A 239 27.02 -14.97 -12.67
C LEU A 239 27.44 -16.45 -12.63
N THR A 240 28.43 -16.78 -11.79
CA THR A 240 28.95 -18.14 -11.69
C THR A 240 28.15 -19.05 -10.75
N TRP A 241 27.42 -18.47 -9.81
CA TRP A 241 26.64 -19.18 -8.80
C TRP A 241 25.22 -19.57 -9.27
N MET A 242 24.72 -18.96 -10.35
CA MET A 242 23.38 -19.20 -10.87
C MET A 242 23.38 -20.33 -11.90
N SER A 243 22.48 -21.31 -11.76
CA SER A 243 22.33 -22.41 -12.72
C SER A 243 21.92 -21.89 -14.12
N PRO A 244 22.22 -22.63 -15.20
CA PRO A 244 21.80 -22.26 -16.57
C PRO A 244 20.29 -22.05 -16.69
N ASP A 245 19.49 -22.90 -16.06
CA ASP A 245 18.02 -22.83 -16.10
C ASP A 245 17.52 -21.57 -15.38
N THR A 246 18.08 -21.26 -14.20
CA THR A 246 17.75 -20.07 -13.46
C THR A 246 18.14 -18.80 -14.24
N LYS A 247 19.32 -18.80 -14.91
CA LYS A 247 19.72 -17.69 -15.79
C LYS A 247 18.71 -17.48 -16.92
N THR A 248 18.27 -18.54 -17.56
CA THR A 248 17.28 -18.48 -18.65
C THR A 248 15.98 -17.85 -18.16
N LYS A 249 15.47 -18.27 -16.99
CA LYS A 249 14.27 -17.68 -16.37
C LYS A 249 14.46 -16.22 -16.01
N ALA A 250 15.59 -15.86 -15.37
CA ALA A 250 15.91 -14.49 -15.01
C ALA A 250 16.00 -13.57 -16.24
N LEU A 251 16.65 -14.02 -17.31
CA LEU A 251 16.74 -13.29 -18.58
C LEU A 251 15.38 -13.13 -19.26
N THR A 252 14.53 -14.15 -19.18
CA THR A 252 13.15 -14.09 -19.67
C THR A 252 12.34 -13.06 -18.90
N LYS A 253 12.44 -13.04 -17.56
CA LYS A 253 11.79 -12.04 -16.72
C LYS A 253 12.29 -10.64 -17.06
N LEU A 254 13.60 -10.43 -17.14
CA LEU A 254 14.20 -9.14 -17.49
C LEU A 254 13.74 -8.63 -18.87
N SER A 255 13.56 -9.54 -19.84
CA SER A 255 13.09 -9.16 -21.19
C SER A 255 11.64 -8.69 -21.23
N LYS A 256 10.87 -8.98 -20.18
CA LYS A 256 9.46 -8.57 -20.01
C LYS A 256 9.30 -7.34 -19.11
N PHE A 257 10.37 -6.72 -18.66
CA PHE A 257 10.29 -5.47 -17.90
C PHE A 257 9.65 -4.38 -18.73
N THR A 258 8.67 -3.70 -18.15
CA THR A 258 7.98 -2.57 -18.77
C THR A 258 8.36 -1.28 -18.05
N PRO A 259 9.22 -0.44 -18.61
CA PRO A 259 9.57 0.83 -17.98
C PRO A 259 8.50 1.89 -18.24
N LYS A 260 8.08 2.56 -17.17
CA LYS A 260 7.20 3.74 -17.17
C LYS A 260 7.98 4.95 -16.69
N ILE A 261 8.05 6.00 -17.52
CA ILE A 261 8.96 7.13 -17.32
C ILE A 261 8.22 8.45 -17.37
N GLY A 262 8.36 9.23 -16.29
CA GLY A 262 7.90 10.60 -16.16
C GLY A 262 6.45 10.70 -15.70
N TYR A 263 5.50 10.29 -16.52
CA TYR A 263 4.08 10.47 -16.26
C TYR A 263 3.23 9.48 -17.07
N PRO A 264 1.97 9.20 -16.61
CA PRO A 264 1.06 8.30 -17.32
C PRO A 264 0.57 8.89 -18.65
N ASP A 265 0.43 8.05 -19.66
CA ASP A 265 -0.16 8.49 -20.94
C ASP A 265 -1.69 8.68 -20.81
N LYS A 266 -2.33 7.95 -19.89
CA LYS A 266 -3.74 8.08 -19.55
C LYS A 266 -3.88 8.57 -18.10
N TRP A 267 -4.46 9.73 -17.95
CA TRP A 267 -4.70 10.35 -16.64
C TRP A 267 -6.01 9.88 -16.03
N ARG A 268 -6.06 9.83 -14.69
CA ARG A 268 -7.30 9.53 -13.94
C ARG A 268 -8.35 10.61 -14.21
N ASP A 269 -9.57 10.18 -14.46
CA ASP A 269 -10.73 11.07 -14.65
C ASP A 269 -11.38 11.40 -13.31
N TYR A 270 -11.28 12.66 -12.87
CA TYR A 270 -11.90 13.18 -11.66
C TYR A 270 -13.24 13.90 -11.92
N SER A 271 -13.80 13.85 -13.13
CA SER A 271 -15.02 14.59 -13.50
C SER A 271 -16.24 14.27 -12.61
N LYS A 272 -16.26 13.08 -12.01
CA LYS A 272 -17.32 12.65 -11.08
C LYS A 272 -17.10 13.08 -9.63
N LEU A 273 -15.93 13.61 -9.30
CA LEU A 273 -15.63 14.09 -7.95
C LEU A 273 -16.17 15.50 -7.75
N GLN A 274 -17.12 15.64 -6.83
CA GLN A 274 -17.71 16.92 -6.49
C GLN A 274 -17.16 17.41 -5.16
N LEU A 275 -16.53 18.57 -5.15
CA LEU A 275 -15.94 19.20 -3.97
C LEU A 275 -16.62 20.54 -3.69
N THR A 276 -16.59 20.98 -2.41
CA THR A 276 -17.12 22.26 -1.96
C THR A 276 -16.01 23.10 -1.32
N GLU A 277 -16.11 24.42 -1.39
CA GLU A 277 -15.14 25.34 -0.78
C GLU A 277 -15.30 25.48 0.74
N THR A 278 -16.42 25.06 1.31
CA THR A 278 -16.84 25.43 2.67
C THR A 278 -16.88 24.27 3.66
N ASP A 279 -16.85 23.02 3.22
CA ASP A 279 -16.95 21.84 4.09
C ASP A 279 -15.84 20.81 3.78
N LEU A 280 -14.78 20.88 4.58
CA LEU A 280 -13.64 19.96 4.46
C LEU A 280 -14.04 18.50 4.71
N MET A 281 -14.91 18.24 5.69
CA MET A 281 -15.30 16.86 6.01
C MET A 281 -16.19 16.25 4.93
N ALA A 282 -17.06 17.05 4.30
CA ALA A 282 -17.79 16.60 3.11
C ALA A 282 -16.83 16.24 1.97
N ASN A 283 -15.80 17.06 1.74
CA ASN A 283 -14.77 16.79 0.74
C ASN A 283 -14.00 15.49 1.05
N ILE A 284 -13.56 15.28 2.29
CA ILE A 284 -12.87 14.03 2.69
C ILE A 284 -13.73 12.80 2.42
N LYS A 285 -15.03 12.86 2.77
CA LYS A 285 -15.98 11.78 2.49
C LYS A 285 -16.19 11.56 0.98
N ALA A 286 -16.29 12.63 0.20
CA ALA A 286 -16.45 12.54 -1.26
C ALA A 286 -15.20 11.91 -1.91
N ILE A 287 -14.01 12.31 -1.49
CA ILE A 287 -12.73 11.77 -1.94
C ILE A 287 -12.61 10.28 -1.57
N ALA A 288 -12.89 9.93 -0.32
CA ALA A 288 -12.85 8.54 0.14
C ALA A 288 -13.82 7.65 -0.66
N LYS A 289 -15.05 8.15 -0.89
CA LYS A 289 -16.03 7.44 -1.73
C LYS A 289 -15.55 7.30 -3.17
N PHE A 290 -15.05 8.38 -3.78
CA PHE A 290 -14.53 8.37 -5.15
C PHE A 290 -13.38 7.37 -5.31
N SER A 291 -12.40 7.39 -4.41
CA SER A 291 -11.27 6.48 -4.42
C SER A 291 -11.71 5.02 -4.24
N ARG A 292 -12.61 4.77 -3.29
CA ARG A 292 -13.19 3.43 -3.09
C ARG A 292 -13.93 2.93 -4.34
N ASP A 293 -14.80 3.75 -4.92
CA ASP A 293 -15.56 3.38 -6.11
C ASP A 293 -14.62 3.14 -7.30
N TYR A 294 -13.55 3.94 -7.43
CA TYR A 294 -12.51 3.74 -8.44
C TYR A 294 -11.84 2.37 -8.29
N GLU A 295 -11.37 2.02 -7.08
CA GLU A 295 -10.75 0.72 -6.84
C GLU A 295 -11.71 -0.45 -7.08
N LEU A 296 -12.93 -0.37 -6.59
CA LEU A 296 -13.92 -1.45 -6.76
C LEU A 296 -14.34 -1.65 -8.22
N ASN A 297 -14.38 -0.57 -9.01
CA ASN A 297 -14.72 -0.67 -10.43
C ASN A 297 -13.66 -1.45 -11.23
N LYS A 298 -12.42 -1.53 -10.75
CA LYS A 298 -11.39 -2.34 -11.38
C LYS A 298 -11.76 -3.83 -11.43
N LEU A 299 -12.46 -4.34 -10.42
CA LEU A 299 -12.91 -5.74 -10.36
C LEU A 299 -13.84 -6.14 -11.51
N ALA A 300 -14.47 -5.16 -12.16
CA ALA A 300 -15.40 -5.40 -13.28
C ALA A 300 -14.73 -5.40 -14.67
N GLY A 301 -13.43 -5.12 -14.74
CA GLY A 301 -12.69 -4.94 -15.98
C GLY A 301 -11.34 -5.66 -16.01
N PRO A 302 -10.66 -5.63 -17.15
CA PRO A 302 -9.29 -6.12 -17.23
C PRO A 302 -8.35 -5.22 -16.43
N VAL A 303 -7.19 -5.76 -16.07
CA VAL A 303 -6.11 -5.00 -15.43
C VAL A 303 -5.70 -3.82 -16.31
N ASP A 304 -5.75 -2.62 -15.75
CA ASP A 304 -5.26 -1.40 -16.42
C ASP A 304 -3.73 -1.32 -16.29
N ARG A 305 -3.03 -1.73 -17.37
CA ARG A 305 -1.56 -1.68 -17.41
C ARG A 305 -1.00 -0.27 -17.51
N ASP A 306 -1.83 0.73 -17.78
CA ASP A 306 -1.40 2.14 -17.86
C ASP A 306 -1.47 2.85 -16.51
N GLU A 307 -2.07 2.22 -15.49
CA GLU A 307 -2.21 2.79 -14.16
C GLU A 307 -0.85 3.02 -13.47
N TRP A 308 -0.73 4.16 -12.80
CA TRP A 308 0.42 4.51 -11.96
C TRP A 308 0.02 4.54 -10.48
N HIS A 309 0.91 4.04 -9.61
CA HIS A 309 0.71 4.03 -8.15
C HIS A 309 1.42 5.19 -7.43
N MET A 310 2.15 6.01 -8.18
CA MET A 310 2.75 7.26 -7.70
C MET A 310 2.42 8.38 -8.67
N THR A 311 2.21 9.59 -8.13
CA THR A 311 2.00 10.78 -8.94
C THR A 311 3.31 11.26 -9.57
N PRO A 312 3.28 11.97 -10.72
CA PRO A 312 4.48 12.46 -11.37
C PRO A 312 5.37 13.39 -10.54
N GLN A 313 4.80 14.08 -9.56
CA GLN A 313 5.52 14.96 -8.64
C GLN A 313 6.09 14.26 -7.40
N THR A 314 6.01 12.94 -7.33
CA THR A 314 6.61 12.13 -6.26
C THR A 314 8.10 11.94 -6.52
N VAL A 315 8.95 12.33 -5.55
CA VAL A 315 10.41 12.09 -5.60
C VAL A 315 10.66 10.67 -5.07
N ASN A 316 10.36 9.69 -5.89
CA ASN A 316 10.56 8.26 -5.62
C ASN A 316 10.44 7.47 -6.93
N ALA A 317 10.67 6.14 -6.83
CA ALA A 317 10.47 5.17 -7.90
C ALA A 317 9.87 3.89 -7.30
N TYR A 318 9.44 2.95 -8.13
CA TYR A 318 8.99 1.64 -7.65
C TYR A 318 9.09 0.57 -8.72
N TYR A 319 9.27 -0.67 -8.26
CA TYR A 319 9.03 -1.88 -9.03
C TYR A 319 7.65 -2.45 -8.66
N ASN A 320 6.86 -2.79 -9.68
CA ASN A 320 5.56 -3.46 -9.50
C ASN A 320 5.71 -4.95 -9.90
N PRO A 321 5.76 -5.88 -8.95
CA PRO A 321 5.89 -7.30 -9.24
C PRO A 321 4.67 -7.84 -10.00
N GLY A 322 3.47 -7.35 -9.72
CA GLY A 322 2.23 -7.76 -10.37
C GLY A 322 2.21 -7.50 -11.89
N LEU A 323 2.88 -6.47 -12.37
CA LEU A 323 2.93 -6.11 -13.79
C LEU A 323 4.33 -6.24 -14.41
N ASN A 324 5.34 -6.57 -13.60
CA ASN A 324 6.75 -6.58 -13.97
C ASN A 324 7.20 -5.24 -14.55
N GLU A 325 6.86 -4.17 -13.84
CA GLU A 325 7.07 -2.77 -14.24
C GLU A 325 8.05 -2.06 -13.33
N ILE A 326 8.87 -1.21 -13.92
CA ILE A 326 9.73 -0.25 -13.22
C ILE A 326 9.24 1.15 -13.54
N VAL A 327 8.96 1.95 -12.52
CA VAL A 327 8.27 3.22 -12.67
C VAL A 327 9.05 4.36 -12.04
N PHE A 328 9.32 5.39 -12.84
CA PHE A 328 10.12 6.56 -12.47
C PHE A 328 9.30 7.84 -12.70
N PRO A 329 8.63 8.39 -11.67
CA PRO A 329 7.92 9.66 -11.74
C PRO A 329 8.83 10.83 -12.15
N ALA A 330 8.25 11.85 -12.77
CA ALA A 330 9.00 13.00 -13.30
C ALA A 330 9.85 13.73 -12.25
N ALA A 331 9.40 13.75 -10.99
CA ALA A 331 10.09 14.50 -9.94
C ALA A 331 11.42 13.88 -9.50
N ILE A 332 11.59 12.55 -9.56
CA ILE A 332 12.90 11.93 -9.29
C ILE A 332 13.86 12.07 -10.49
N LEU A 333 13.31 12.37 -11.66
CA LEU A 333 14.07 12.56 -12.89
C LEU A 333 14.52 14.02 -13.07
N GLN A 334 15.00 14.62 -11.97
CA GLN A 334 15.52 15.99 -11.89
C GLN A 334 16.71 16.03 -10.93
N ALA A 335 17.45 17.13 -10.97
CA ALA A 335 18.59 17.35 -10.06
C ALA A 335 18.16 17.19 -8.58
N PRO A 336 18.95 16.53 -7.73
CA PRO A 336 20.33 16.07 -8.00
C PRO A 336 20.44 14.66 -8.63
N PHE A 337 19.34 13.94 -8.88
CA PHE A 337 19.37 12.57 -9.40
C PHE A 337 19.64 12.52 -10.91
N PHE A 338 18.99 13.41 -11.67
CA PHE A 338 19.14 13.49 -13.13
C PHE A 338 19.20 14.95 -13.58
N ASP A 339 20.15 15.27 -14.45
CA ASP A 339 20.27 16.56 -15.10
C ASP A 339 20.46 16.32 -16.60
N PRO A 340 19.54 16.79 -17.47
CA PRO A 340 19.64 16.60 -18.92
C PRO A 340 20.86 17.27 -19.55
N ASP A 341 21.45 18.25 -18.86
CA ASP A 341 22.59 19.00 -19.32
C ASP A 341 23.92 18.50 -18.71
N ALA A 342 23.88 17.56 -17.77
CA ALA A 342 25.07 16.95 -17.19
C ALA A 342 25.66 15.84 -18.09
N ASP A 343 26.91 15.47 -17.80
CA ASP A 343 27.54 14.33 -18.48
C ASP A 343 26.89 12.98 -18.07
N ASP A 344 27.04 11.98 -18.94
CA ASP A 344 26.46 10.65 -18.73
C ASP A 344 26.92 9.98 -17.42
N ALA A 345 28.22 10.16 -17.06
CA ALA A 345 28.76 9.54 -15.85
C ALA A 345 28.07 10.07 -14.58
N SER A 346 27.80 11.37 -14.53
CA SER A 346 27.03 12.00 -13.45
C SER A 346 25.60 11.45 -13.36
N ASN A 347 24.91 11.31 -14.49
CA ASN A 347 23.56 10.76 -14.56
C ASN A 347 23.51 9.27 -14.21
N TYR A 348 24.49 8.46 -14.66
CA TYR A 348 24.58 7.05 -14.25
C TYR A 348 24.90 6.91 -12.76
N GLY A 349 25.73 7.80 -12.19
CA GLY A 349 26.00 7.81 -10.74
C GLY A 349 24.82 8.25 -9.89
N GLY A 350 23.96 9.13 -10.41
CA GLY A 350 22.75 9.63 -9.77
C GLY A 350 21.55 8.72 -10.01
N ILE A 351 20.77 9.02 -11.03
CA ILE A 351 19.53 8.29 -11.33
C ILE A 351 19.79 6.83 -11.73
N GLY A 352 20.95 6.54 -12.33
CA GLY A 352 21.30 5.15 -12.69
C GLY A 352 21.36 4.21 -11.51
N ALA A 353 21.78 4.68 -10.32
CA ALA A 353 21.74 3.90 -9.09
C ALA A 353 20.30 3.57 -8.67
N VAL A 354 19.37 4.52 -8.79
CA VAL A 354 17.94 4.31 -8.52
C VAL A 354 17.33 3.32 -9.51
N ILE A 355 17.60 3.48 -10.81
CA ILE A 355 17.12 2.57 -11.85
C ILE A 355 17.65 1.14 -11.60
N GLY A 356 18.93 1.01 -11.22
CA GLY A 356 19.53 -0.26 -10.85
C GLY A 356 18.85 -0.90 -9.63
N HIS A 357 18.50 -0.10 -8.62
CA HIS A 357 17.76 -0.53 -7.44
C HIS A 357 16.39 -1.12 -7.82
N GLU A 358 15.59 -0.40 -8.61
CA GLU A 358 14.26 -0.88 -9.03
C GLU A 358 14.36 -2.13 -9.90
N ASN A 359 15.34 -2.21 -10.80
CA ASN A 359 15.62 -3.44 -11.55
C ASN A 359 15.96 -4.61 -10.61
N GLY A 360 16.71 -4.34 -9.53
CA GLY A 360 17.11 -5.32 -8.53
C GLY A 360 15.92 -5.93 -7.77
N HIS A 361 14.88 -5.16 -7.51
CA HIS A 361 13.65 -5.65 -6.87
C HIS A 361 13.00 -6.82 -7.64
N GLY A 362 13.11 -6.84 -8.96
CA GLY A 362 12.65 -7.97 -9.76
C GLY A 362 13.40 -9.29 -9.50
N PHE A 363 14.51 -9.27 -8.74
CA PHE A 363 15.37 -10.42 -8.46
C PHE A 363 15.71 -10.59 -6.98
N ASP A 364 15.15 -9.78 -6.08
CA ASP A 364 15.36 -9.86 -4.63
C ASP A 364 14.55 -10.98 -3.96
N ASP A 365 14.58 -11.05 -2.62
CA ASP A 365 13.91 -12.10 -1.85
C ASP A 365 12.38 -12.06 -1.94
N GLN A 366 11.79 -10.91 -2.22
CA GLN A 366 10.34 -10.76 -2.35
C GLN A 366 9.83 -11.33 -3.68
N ASP A 367 10.58 -11.16 -4.77
CA ASP A 367 10.10 -11.51 -6.11
C ASP A 367 10.87 -12.67 -6.78
N ARG A 368 12.06 -13.07 -6.27
CA ARG A 368 12.78 -14.25 -6.80
C ARG A 368 11.99 -15.56 -6.64
N LYS A 369 11.06 -15.65 -5.68
CA LYS A 369 10.23 -16.83 -5.45
C LYS A 369 9.24 -17.05 -6.62
N SER A 370 8.76 -15.99 -7.25
CA SER A 370 7.94 -16.11 -8.46
C SER A 370 8.70 -16.74 -9.63
N THR A 371 10.03 -16.63 -9.64
CA THR A 371 10.91 -17.34 -10.57
C THR A 371 11.13 -18.82 -10.17
N ARG A 372 10.97 -19.16 -8.87
CA ARG A 372 11.11 -20.52 -8.34
C ARG A 372 9.81 -21.34 -8.39
N LEU A 373 8.65 -20.71 -8.22
CA LEU A 373 7.35 -21.41 -8.21
C LEU A 373 7.05 -22.14 -9.53
N ASN A 374 7.63 -21.69 -10.64
CA ASN A 374 7.57 -22.40 -11.91
C ASN A 374 8.53 -23.60 -12.04
N SER A 375 9.37 -23.87 -11.03
CA SER A 375 10.33 -25.01 -11.05
C SER A 375 9.97 -26.16 -10.11
N SER A 376 8.98 -25.99 -9.22
CA SER A 376 8.61 -27.01 -8.23
C SER A 376 7.39 -27.87 -8.58
N HIS A 377 6.87 -27.75 -9.80
CA HIS A 377 5.81 -28.64 -10.30
C HIS A 377 6.32 -29.79 -11.19
N THR A 378 7.61 -30.07 -11.14
CA THR A 378 8.18 -31.28 -11.79
C THR A 378 9.17 -31.92 -10.83
N ASP A 379 8.66 -32.53 -9.78
CA ASP A 379 9.26 -33.72 -9.13
C ASP A 379 8.20 -34.45 -8.32
#